data_f83c0d03ebdc7d6163bd2d72c84964b0
#
_entry.id   f83c0d03ebdc7d6163bd2d72c84964b0
#
_cell.length_a   1.000
_cell.length_b   1.000
_cell.length_c   1.000
_cell.angle_alpha   90.00
_cell.angle_beta   90.00
_cell.angle_gamma   90.00
#
_symmetry.space_group_name_H-M   'P 1'
#
loop_
_entity.id
_entity.type
_entity.pdbx_description
1 polymer ?
#
loop_
_entity_poly.entity_id
_entity_poly.type
_entity_poly.pdbx_seq_one_letter_code
_entity_poly.pdbx_strand_id
1 'polypeptide(L)'
;MGLVIVTGGSRGLGFECAKELASLGHQIVLVAKDKARLEESAKHLGAAYRSVDLEDLDAAKGAYEEILESFGTPEIVILAHGVMSAKMSKTLKTDNAEWRRVMAINLDSVFSALNILAAPMAQARNGRVVIFSACLGRMSGPGNAGGLAPYRVSKAGVNALVRNLAHETGLGARGFLVDAVCPNHSRTDMGGPDAPLSAQEGARTAIWLATRAFDVNGVSDQEKVTGVLWEEMKVVPW
;
A
#
# COMPACT_ATOMS: atom_id res chain seq x y z
N MET A 1 -1.58 -17.13 11.83
CA MET A 1 -0.93 -15.97 12.49
C MET A 1 0.46 -15.82 11.89
N GLY A 2 0.75 -14.71 11.25
CA GLY A 2 2.01 -14.49 10.56
C GLY A 2 2.51 -13.05 10.70
N LEU A 3 3.67 -12.78 10.13
CA LEU A 3 4.28 -11.46 10.13
C LEU A 3 3.57 -10.53 9.14
N VAL A 4 3.23 -9.33 9.60
CA VAL A 4 2.64 -8.25 8.78
C VAL A 4 3.55 -7.03 8.82
N ILE A 5 3.90 -6.50 7.67
CA ILE A 5 4.65 -5.24 7.55
C ILE A 5 3.71 -4.17 7.00
N VAL A 6 3.64 -3.03 7.69
CA VAL A 6 2.79 -1.90 7.27
C VAL A 6 3.62 -0.64 7.13
N THR A 7 3.80 -0.18 5.89
CA THR A 7 4.41 1.14 5.64
C THR A 7 3.36 2.24 5.75
N GLY A 8 3.75 3.43 6.22
CA GLY A 8 2.77 4.47 6.57
C GLY A 8 1.92 4.11 7.78
N GLY A 9 2.41 3.20 8.64
CA GLY A 9 1.67 2.62 9.77
C GLY A 9 1.53 3.50 11.01
N SER A 10 2.09 4.71 11.01
CA SER A 10 2.04 5.60 12.19
C SER A 10 0.71 6.34 12.36
N ARG A 11 -0.19 6.31 11.40
CA ARG A 11 -1.50 7.00 11.42
C ARG A 11 -2.40 6.59 10.24
N GLY A 12 -3.63 7.10 10.29
CA GLY A 12 -4.58 7.01 9.18
C GLY A 12 -4.84 5.58 8.71
N LEU A 13 -4.92 5.37 7.42
CA LEU A 13 -5.28 4.09 6.81
C LEU A 13 -4.31 2.96 7.17
N GLY A 14 -3.00 3.23 7.15
CA GLY A 14 -1.99 2.23 7.52
C GLY A 14 -2.11 1.79 8.98
N PHE A 15 -2.34 2.74 9.88
CA PHE A 15 -2.56 2.42 11.30
C PHE A 15 -3.83 1.59 11.52
N GLU A 16 -4.93 1.91 10.87
CA GLU A 16 -6.18 1.13 10.98
C GLU A 16 -6.02 -0.29 10.40
N CYS A 17 -5.26 -0.45 9.30
CA CYS A 17 -4.90 -1.79 8.82
C CYS A 17 -4.07 -2.56 9.85
N ALA A 18 -3.04 -1.94 10.40
CA ALA A 18 -2.18 -2.58 11.40
C ALA A 18 -2.95 -2.97 12.66
N LYS A 19 -3.83 -2.09 13.14
CA LYS A 19 -4.68 -2.31 14.31
C LYS A 19 -5.60 -3.52 14.14
N GLU A 20 -6.29 -3.60 13.00
CA GLU A 20 -7.20 -4.72 12.72
C GLU A 20 -6.42 -6.04 12.59
N LEU A 21 -5.30 -6.04 11.84
CA LEU A 21 -4.47 -7.24 11.69
C LEU A 21 -3.82 -7.67 13.00
N ALA A 22 -3.44 -6.74 13.88
CA ALA A 22 -2.99 -7.06 15.24
C ALA A 22 -4.11 -7.72 16.07
N SER A 23 -5.35 -7.25 15.97
CA SER A 23 -6.51 -7.84 16.66
C SER A 23 -6.81 -9.27 16.20
N LEU A 24 -6.45 -9.62 14.96
CA LEU A 24 -6.52 -10.97 14.41
C LEU A 24 -5.34 -11.86 14.84
N GLY A 25 -4.43 -11.35 15.68
CA GLY A 25 -3.31 -12.10 16.25
C GLY A 25 -2.05 -12.14 15.38
N HIS A 26 -1.95 -11.28 14.36
CA HIS A 26 -0.72 -11.16 13.57
C HIS A 26 0.37 -10.37 14.32
N GLN A 27 1.63 -10.73 14.09
CA GLN A 27 2.78 -9.94 14.51
C GLN A 27 2.97 -8.77 13.57
N ILE A 28 3.01 -7.54 14.10
CA ILE A 28 3.05 -6.31 13.30
C ILE A 28 4.43 -5.65 13.36
N VAL A 29 4.93 -5.21 12.20
CA VAL A 29 6.05 -4.28 12.09
C VAL A 29 5.58 -3.04 11.36
N LEU A 30 5.67 -1.88 12.02
CA LEU A 30 5.29 -0.58 11.44
C LEU A 30 6.52 0.11 10.85
N VAL A 31 6.35 0.74 9.69
CA VAL A 31 7.39 1.53 9.03
C VAL A 31 6.84 2.92 8.70
N ALA A 32 7.50 3.98 9.18
CA ALA A 32 7.15 5.36 8.84
C ALA A 32 8.30 6.32 9.21
N LYS A 33 8.24 7.58 8.72
CA LYS A 33 9.27 8.61 8.91
C LYS A 33 9.23 9.26 10.30
N ASP A 34 8.04 9.58 10.81
CA ASP A 34 7.84 10.28 12.09
C ASP A 34 8.05 9.29 13.24
N LYS A 35 9.27 9.33 13.82
CA LYS A 35 9.67 8.42 14.89
C LYS A 35 8.77 8.50 16.12
N ALA A 36 8.47 9.69 16.60
CA ALA A 36 7.70 9.88 17.84
C ALA A 36 6.27 9.31 17.70
N ARG A 37 5.60 9.65 16.61
CA ARG A 37 4.26 9.13 16.32
C ARG A 37 4.27 7.61 16.04
N LEU A 38 5.32 7.11 15.40
CA LEU A 38 5.49 5.70 15.11
C LEU A 38 5.69 4.87 16.40
N GLU A 39 6.48 5.38 17.34
CA GLU A 39 6.69 4.77 18.66
C GLU A 39 5.39 4.69 19.45
N GLU A 40 4.59 5.76 19.45
CA GLU A 40 3.28 5.78 20.10
C GLU A 40 2.34 4.74 19.50
N SER A 41 2.27 4.69 18.17
CA SER A 41 1.43 3.73 17.43
C SER A 41 1.88 2.29 17.70
N ALA A 42 3.17 2.03 17.67
CA ALA A 42 3.73 0.71 17.95
C ALA A 42 3.47 0.26 19.38
N LYS A 43 3.61 1.15 20.36
CA LYS A 43 3.27 0.88 21.76
C LYS A 43 1.79 0.53 21.92
N HIS A 44 0.91 1.26 21.25
CA HIS A 44 -0.53 1.01 21.30
C HIS A 44 -0.91 -0.39 20.79
N LEU A 45 -0.20 -0.87 19.77
CA LEU A 45 -0.47 -2.16 19.14
C LEU A 45 0.39 -3.33 19.66
N GLY A 46 1.35 -3.08 20.54
CA GLY A 46 2.36 -4.09 20.89
C GLY A 46 3.23 -4.49 19.70
N ALA A 47 3.44 -3.58 18.75
CA ALA A 47 4.11 -3.83 17.48
C ALA A 47 5.60 -3.45 17.53
N ALA A 48 6.41 -4.10 16.70
CA ALA A 48 7.73 -3.61 16.36
C ALA A 48 7.66 -2.45 15.36
N TYR A 49 8.73 -1.67 15.24
CA TYR A 49 8.77 -0.59 14.26
C TYR A 49 10.16 -0.30 13.72
N ARG A 50 10.22 0.35 12.55
CA ARG A 50 11.42 0.95 11.95
C ARG A 50 11.10 2.35 11.46
N SER A 51 11.82 3.35 12.00
CA SER A 51 11.67 4.74 11.56
C SER A 51 12.61 5.01 10.39
N VAL A 52 12.05 5.30 9.23
CA VAL A 52 12.83 5.57 8.01
C VAL A 52 12.05 6.51 7.08
N ASP A 53 12.77 7.40 6.41
CA ASP A 53 12.23 8.21 5.32
C ASP A 53 12.22 7.38 4.03
N LEU A 54 11.04 7.08 3.52
CA LEU A 54 10.88 6.29 2.29
C LEU A 54 11.20 7.07 1.00
N GLU A 55 11.52 8.37 1.11
CA GLU A 55 12.11 9.15 0.01
C GLU A 55 13.60 8.79 -0.19
N ASP A 56 14.28 8.39 0.87
CA ASP A 56 15.64 7.85 0.84
C ASP A 56 15.58 6.34 0.57
N LEU A 57 15.76 5.97 -0.69
CA LEU A 57 15.61 4.58 -1.12
C LEU A 57 16.68 3.63 -0.55
N ASP A 58 17.88 4.13 -0.29
CA ASP A 58 18.96 3.32 0.31
C ASP A 58 18.67 3.05 1.79
N ALA A 59 18.24 4.07 2.53
CA ALA A 59 17.80 3.91 3.92
C ALA A 59 16.57 3.01 4.02
N ALA A 60 15.60 3.15 3.11
CA ALA A 60 14.43 2.29 3.05
C ALA A 60 14.80 0.82 2.79
N LYS A 61 15.71 0.58 1.85
CA LYS A 61 16.25 -0.75 1.56
C LYS A 61 16.87 -1.37 2.80
N GLY A 62 17.79 -0.68 3.47
CA GLY A 62 18.42 -1.17 4.70
C GLY A 62 17.40 -1.52 5.78
N ALA A 63 16.37 -0.69 5.98
CA ALA A 63 15.31 -0.95 6.94
C ALA A 63 14.49 -2.20 6.60
N TYR A 64 14.19 -2.45 5.32
CA TYR A 64 13.49 -3.65 4.89
C TYR A 64 14.34 -4.92 5.04
N GLU A 65 15.63 -4.85 4.72
CA GLU A 65 16.58 -5.95 4.92
C GLU A 65 16.71 -6.30 6.41
N GLU A 66 16.86 -5.31 7.30
CA GLU A 66 16.84 -5.52 8.75
C GLU A 66 15.55 -6.16 9.26
N ILE A 67 14.40 -5.79 8.70
CA ILE A 67 13.11 -6.40 9.06
C ILE A 67 13.10 -7.89 8.66
N LEU A 68 13.54 -8.22 7.46
CA LEU A 68 13.60 -9.62 7.01
C LEU A 68 14.58 -10.44 7.85
N GLU A 69 15.73 -9.88 8.22
CA GLU A 69 16.71 -10.55 9.09
C GLU A 69 16.17 -10.78 10.51
N SER A 70 15.46 -9.79 11.06
CA SER A 70 14.98 -9.84 12.45
C SER A 70 13.70 -10.64 12.63
N PHE A 71 12.80 -10.66 11.64
CA PHE A 71 11.45 -11.21 11.76
C PHE A 71 11.13 -12.29 10.72
N GLY A 72 11.96 -12.45 9.70
CA GLY A 72 11.73 -13.41 8.61
C GLY A 72 10.81 -12.89 7.50
N THR A 73 10.37 -13.81 6.64
CA THR A 73 9.51 -13.50 5.50
C THR A 73 8.09 -13.15 5.95
N PRO A 74 7.52 -11.99 5.54
CA PRO A 74 6.15 -11.62 5.90
C PRO A 74 5.11 -12.48 5.17
N GLU A 75 3.96 -12.67 5.79
CA GLU A 75 2.77 -13.22 5.14
C GLU A 75 1.93 -12.11 4.50
N ILE A 76 1.95 -10.90 5.09
CA ILE A 76 1.18 -9.75 4.59
C ILE A 76 2.08 -8.52 4.56
N VAL A 77 2.02 -7.79 3.44
CA VAL A 77 2.65 -6.48 3.29
C VAL A 77 1.59 -5.47 2.87
N ILE A 78 1.43 -4.42 3.67
CA ILE A 78 0.54 -3.28 3.38
C ILE A 78 1.40 -2.05 3.07
N LEU A 79 1.40 -1.61 1.83
CA LEU A 79 2.08 -0.38 1.41
C LEU A 79 1.08 0.79 1.42
N ALA A 80 0.95 1.44 2.60
CA ALA A 80 -0.02 2.52 2.81
C ALA A 80 0.62 3.92 2.85
N HIS A 81 1.92 4.02 2.64
CA HIS A 81 2.61 5.31 2.56
C HIS A 81 2.30 6.04 1.26
N GLY A 82 2.42 7.35 1.31
CA GLY A 82 2.27 8.20 0.14
C GLY A 82 2.10 9.66 0.52
N VAL A 83 2.30 10.51 -0.45
CA VAL A 83 2.14 11.96 -0.33
C VAL A 83 1.27 12.49 -1.46
N MET A 84 0.51 13.53 -1.16
CA MET A 84 -0.21 14.29 -2.18
C MET A 84 0.76 15.26 -2.88
N SER A 85 0.51 15.55 -4.15
CA SER A 85 1.15 16.68 -4.83
C SER A 85 0.77 18.00 -4.15
N ALA A 86 1.65 18.99 -4.23
CA ALA A 86 1.31 20.36 -3.86
C ALA A 86 0.02 20.81 -4.56
N LYS A 87 -0.73 21.67 -3.88
CA LYS A 87 -2.01 22.20 -4.43
C LYS A 87 -1.79 22.76 -5.83
N MET A 88 -2.70 22.45 -6.73
CA MET A 88 -2.69 22.95 -8.11
C MET A 88 -1.50 22.49 -8.98
N SER A 89 -0.84 21.41 -8.65
CA SER A 89 0.22 20.81 -9.49
C SER A 89 -0.31 20.37 -10.85
N LYS A 90 -0.35 21.33 -11.77
CA LYS A 90 -0.71 21.09 -13.18
C LYS A 90 0.54 20.70 -13.95
N THR A 91 0.42 19.84 -14.96
CA THR A 91 1.53 19.34 -15.76
C THR A 91 2.47 20.46 -16.26
N LEU A 92 1.92 21.54 -16.77
CA LEU A 92 2.72 22.67 -17.31
C LEU A 92 3.28 23.63 -16.24
N LYS A 93 2.98 23.41 -14.96
CA LYS A 93 3.38 24.31 -13.86
C LYS A 93 4.08 23.59 -12.71
N THR A 94 4.15 22.27 -12.73
CA THR A 94 4.85 21.49 -11.73
C THR A 94 6.35 21.53 -12.03
N ASP A 95 7.16 21.90 -11.03
CA ASP A 95 8.60 21.83 -11.15
C ASP A 95 9.15 20.40 -10.99
N ASN A 96 10.39 20.22 -11.39
CA ASN A 96 11.03 18.92 -11.32
C ASN A 96 11.29 18.43 -9.88
N ALA A 97 11.42 19.31 -8.90
CA ALA A 97 11.63 18.92 -7.52
C ALA A 97 10.37 18.27 -6.93
N GLU A 98 9.22 18.91 -7.10
CA GLU A 98 7.93 18.35 -6.68
C GLU A 98 7.58 17.05 -7.43
N TRP A 99 7.87 16.99 -8.74
CA TRP A 99 7.72 15.77 -9.50
C TRP A 99 8.53 14.62 -8.90
N ARG A 100 9.83 14.84 -8.68
CA ARG A 100 10.73 13.80 -8.15
C ARG A 100 10.35 13.39 -6.74
N ARG A 101 10.00 14.34 -5.87
CA ARG A 101 9.55 14.04 -4.50
C ARG A 101 8.34 13.10 -4.48
N VAL A 102 7.33 13.40 -5.27
CA VAL A 102 6.12 12.57 -5.31
C VAL A 102 6.39 11.20 -5.93
N MET A 103 7.16 11.15 -7.02
CA MET A 103 7.53 9.88 -7.66
C MET A 103 8.38 9.01 -6.73
N ALA A 104 9.39 9.57 -6.08
CA ALA A 104 10.24 8.85 -5.13
C ALA A 104 9.44 8.20 -4.02
N ILE A 105 8.53 8.96 -3.37
CA ILE A 105 7.74 8.44 -2.25
C ILE A 105 6.61 7.52 -2.70
N ASN A 106 5.88 7.84 -3.78
CA ASN A 106 4.67 7.11 -4.13
C ASN A 106 4.90 5.93 -5.07
N LEU A 107 5.99 5.90 -5.80
CA LEU A 107 6.25 4.89 -6.83
C LEU A 107 7.59 4.17 -6.63
N ASP A 108 8.71 4.91 -6.57
CA ASP A 108 10.04 4.29 -6.49
C ASP A 108 10.23 3.52 -5.18
N SER A 109 9.76 4.08 -4.06
CA SER A 109 9.79 3.39 -2.76
C SER A 109 8.87 2.17 -2.72
N VAL A 110 7.72 2.21 -3.41
CA VAL A 110 6.83 1.05 -3.59
C VAL A 110 7.56 -0.04 -4.36
N PHE A 111 8.20 0.31 -5.48
CA PHE A 111 9.01 -0.63 -6.26
C PHE A 111 10.13 -1.25 -5.42
N SER A 112 10.87 -0.44 -4.64
CA SER A 112 11.93 -0.92 -3.74
C SER A 112 11.38 -1.89 -2.67
N ALA A 113 10.25 -1.56 -2.05
CA ALA A 113 9.59 -2.44 -1.09
C ALA A 113 9.16 -3.78 -1.71
N LEU A 114 8.62 -3.77 -2.93
CA LEU A 114 8.25 -4.98 -3.65
C LEU A 114 9.47 -5.87 -3.95
N ASN A 115 10.57 -5.27 -4.39
CA ASN A 115 11.80 -6.01 -4.68
C ASN A 115 12.35 -6.77 -3.45
N ILE A 116 12.25 -6.16 -2.28
CA ILE A 116 12.87 -6.70 -1.06
C ILE A 116 11.90 -7.57 -0.29
N LEU A 117 10.70 -7.04 0.00
CA LEU A 117 9.73 -7.73 0.85
C LEU A 117 8.89 -8.78 0.11
N ALA A 118 8.49 -8.50 -1.13
CA ALA A 118 7.63 -9.42 -1.88
C ALA A 118 8.40 -10.57 -2.55
N ALA A 119 9.68 -10.40 -2.85
CA ALA A 119 10.49 -11.44 -3.49
C ALA A 119 10.53 -12.76 -2.69
N PRO A 120 10.85 -12.77 -1.39
CA PRO A 120 10.85 -14.01 -0.60
C PRO A 120 9.42 -14.58 -0.43
N MET A 121 8.37 -13.73 -0.38
CA MET A 121 6.98 -14.19 -0.33
C MET A 121 6.58 -14.95 -1.60
N ALA A 122 6.94 -14.39 -2.77
CA ALA A 122 6.67 -15.03 -4.06
C ALA A 122 7.44 -16.35 -4.23
N GLN A 123 8.70 -16.41 -3.76
CA GLN A 123 9.50 -17.64 -3.73
C GLN A 123 8.87 -18.70 -2.81
N ALA A 124 8.38 -18.29 -1.64
CA ALA A 124 7.68 -19.18 -0.71
C ALA A 124 6.28 -19.60 -1.21
N ARG A 125 5.81 -19.00 -2.30
CA ARG A 125 4.45 -19.23 -2.85
C ARG A 125 3.35 -18.99 -1.83
N ASN A 126 3.56 -17.98 -0.99
CA ASN A 126 2.61 -17.59 0.05
C ASN A 126 2.75 -16.10 0.30
N GLY A 127 1.64 -15.40 0.38
CA GLY A 127 1.63 -14.01 0.80
C GLY A 127 0.56 -13.15 0.14
N ARG A 128 0.34 -12.02 0.80
CA ARG A 128 -0.60 -10.98 0.38
C ARG A 128 0.12 -9.63 0.37
N VAL A 129 0.17 -8.97 -0.76
CA VAL A 129 0.66 -7.60 -0.88
C VAL A 129 -0.50 -6.69 -1.27
N VAL A 130 -0.79 -5.70 -0.45
CA VAL A 130 -1.85 -4.70 -0.70
C VAL A 130 -1.22 -3.32 -0.77
N ILE A 131 -1.44 -2.62 -1.88
CA ILE A 131 -0.80 -1.33 -2.16
C ILE A 131 -1.88 -0.25 -2.28
N PHE A 132 -1.78 0.78 -1.46
CA PHE A 132 -2.69 1.92 -1.55
C PHE A 132 -2.43 2.74 -2.81
N SER A 133 -3.31 2.60 -3.77
CA SER A 133 -3.44 3.43 -4.96
C SER A 133 -4.49 4.54 -4.73
N ALA A 134 -5.13 4.98 -5.78
CA ALA A 134 -6.22 5.94 -5.73
C ALA A 134 -7.08 5.82 -7.00
N CYS A 135 -8.36 6.16 -6.90
CA CYS A 135 -9.22 6.35 -8.07
C CYS A 135 -8.68 7.42 -9.04
N LEU A 136 -7.88 8.38 -8.53
CA LEU A 136 -7.22 9.40 -9.33
C LEU A 136 -6.06 8.85 -10.19
N GLY A 137 -5.58 7.65 -9.96
CA GLY A 137 -4.61 6.94 -10.81
C GLY A 137 -5.24 6.15 -11.96
N ARG A 138 -6.57 6.14 -12.07
CA ARG A 138 -7.28 5.47 -13.17
C ARG A 138 -7.24 6.31 -14.44
N MET A 139 -7.27 5.66 -15.59
CA MET A 139 -7.42 6.31 -16.92
C MET A 139 -8.89 6.53 -17.29
N SER A 140 -9.82 6.07 -16.46
CA SER A 140 -11.27 6.15 -16.65
C SER A 140 -11.96 6.71 -15.40
N GLY A 141 -13.25 7.07 -15.51
CA GLY A 141 -14.05 7.54 -14.38
C GLY A 141 -13.43 8.73 -13.64
N PRO A 142 -13.29 8.67 -12.31
CA PRO A 142 -12.74 9.79 -11.52
C PRO A 142 -11.29 10.17 -11.89
N GLY A 143 -10.55 9.25 -12.50
CA GLY A 143 -9.23 9.52 -13.04
C GLY A 143 -9.22 10.42 -14.28
N ASN A 144 -10.36 10.53 -14.96
CA ASN A 144 -10.50 11.34 -16.18
C ASN A 144 -10.67 12.83 -15.87
N ALA A 145 -9.70 13.43 -15.17
CA ALA A 145 -9.68 14.85 -14.82
C ALA A 145 -8.23 15.35 -14.74
N GLY A 146 -8.02 16.64 -14.89
CA GLY A 146 -6.69 17.26 -14.80
C GLY A 146 -6.31 17.67 -13.38
N GLY A 147 -5.06 18.11 -13.21
CA GLY A 147 -4.48 18.55 -11.95
C GLY A 147 -3.82 17.40 -11.16
N LEU A 148 -3.05 17.73 -10.14
CA LEU A 148 -2.31 16.79 -9.30
C LEU A 148 -1.41 15.84 -10.12
N ALA A 149 -0.77 16.35 -11.17
CA ALA A 149 -0.08 15.54 -12.17
C ALA A 149 0.91 14.53 -11.59
N PRO A 150 1.84 14.88 -10.66
CA PRO A 150 2.75 13.89 -10.07
C PRO A 150 2.00 12.80 -9.30
N TYR A 151 0.99 13.17 -8.51
CA TYR A 151 0.20 12.21 -7.74
C TYR A 151 -0.53 11.22 -8.64
N ARG A 152 -1.26 11.71 -9.64
CA ARG A 152 -2.01 10.86 -10.57
C ARG A 152 -1.10 9.90 -11.31
N VAL A 153 0.01 10.42 -11.85
CA VAL A 153 0.99 9.58 -12.57
C VAL A 153 1.62 8.54 -11.64
N SER A 154 1.99 8.92 -10.42
CA SER A 154 2.53 7.95 -9.46
C SER A 154 1.55 6.83 -9.13
N LYS A 155 0.25 7.16 -8.95
CA LYS A 155 -0.78 6.14 -8.64
C LYS A 155 -1.16 5.29 -9.86
N ALA A 156 -1.09 5.84 -11.08
CA ALA A 156 -1.17 5.05 -12.31
C ALA A 156 0.04 4.10 -12.44
N GLY A 157 1.24 4.57 -12.10
CA GLY A 157 2.45 3.74 -12.04
C GLY A 157 2.32 2.58 -11.04
N VAL A 158 1.77 2.84 -9.85
CA VAL A 158 1.45 1.79 -8.87
C VAL A 158 0.50 0.75 -9.44
N ASN A 159 -0.56 1.18 -10.14
CA ASN A 159 -1.50 0.28 -10.78
C ASN A 159 -0.79 -0.63 -11.82
N ALA A 160 0.10 -0.04 -12.62
CA ALA A 160 0.89 -0.79 -13.61
C ALA A 160 1.84 -1.80 -12.94
N LEU A 161 2.53 -1.41 -11.84
CA LEU A 161 3.40 -2.32 -11.08
C LEU A 161 2.62 -3.52 -10.50
N VAL A 162 1.46 -3.27 -9.90
CA VAL A 162 0.60 -4.34 -9.37
C VAL A 162 0.21 -5.31 -10.47
N ARG A 163 -0.24 -4.79 -11.60
CA ARG A 163 -0.63 -5.62 -12.75
C ARG A 163 0.54 -6.47 -13.26
N ASN A 164 1.71 -5.84 -13.43
CA ASN A 164 2.91 -6.52 -13.92
C ASN A 164 3.34 -7.64 -12.96
N LEU A 165 3.50 -7.33 -11.67
CA LEU A 165 3.94 -8.29 -10.65
C LEU A 165 2.97 -9.47 -10.52
N ALA A 166 1.66 -9.22 -10.58
CA ALA A 166 0.66 -10.29 -10.53
C ALA A 166 0.82 -11.28 -11.69
N HIS A 167 1.07 -10.79 -12.91
CA HIS A 167 1.32 -11.64 -14.07
C HIS A 167 2.63 -12.42 -13.93
N GLU A 168 3.72 -11.79 -13.52
CA GLU A 168 5.02 -12.43 -13.30
C GLU A 168 4.94 -13.56 -12.25
N THR A 169 4.09 -13.39 -11.25
CA THR A 169 3.94 -14.37 -10.15
C THR A 169 2.81 -15.37 -10.37
N GLY A 170 2.11 -15.32 -11.51
CA GLY A 170 1.11 -16.31 -11.93
C GLY A 170 -0.31 -16.06 -11.43
N LEU A 171 -0.70 -14.81 -11.23
CA LEU A 171 -2.08 -14.38 -10.92
C LEU A 171 -2.73 -15.18 -9.77
N GLY A 172 -1.97 -15.39 -8.70
CA GLY A 172 -2.45 -16.10 -7.50
C GLY A 172 -2.37 -17.63 -7.57
N ALA A 173 -2.20 -18.22 -8.76
CA ALA A 173 -2.12 -19.68 -8.93
C ALA A 173 -0.98 -20.35 -8.14
N ARG A 174 -0.01 -19.54 -7.71
CA ARG A 174 1.13 -19.99 -6.90
C ARG A 174 1.02 -19.57 -5.43
N GLY A 175 -0.13 -19.11 -4.96
CA GLY A 175 -0.38 -18.74 -3.56
C GLY A 175 0.11 -17.33 -3.17
N PHE A 176 0.72 -16.55 -4.08
CA PHE A 176 1.11 -15.15 -3.85
C PHE A 176 0.12 -14.22 -4.55
N LEU A 177 -0.40 -13.24 -3.81
CA LEU A 177 -1.35 -12.25 -4.32
C LEU A 177 -0.80 -10.83 -4.19
N VAL A 178 -1.07 -10.00 -5.17
CA VAL A 178 -0.76 -8.57 -5.13
C VAL A 178 -1.90 -7.76 -5.71
N ASP A 179 -2.42 -6.80 -4.93
CA ASP A 179 -3.58 -6.02 -5.32
C ASP A 179 -3.39 -4.52 -5.01
N ALA A 180 -3.95 -3.67 -5.85
CA ALA A 180 -4.08 -2.25 -5.58
C ALA A 180 -5.43 -1.94 -4.94
N VAL A 181 -5.48 -0.96 -4.02
CA VAL A 181 -6.72 -0.50 -3.39
C VAL A 181 -6.89 1.00 -3.50
N CYS A 182 -8.08 1.44 -3.90
CA CYS A 182 -8.53 2.81 -3.74
C CYS A 182 -9.32 2.91 -2.42
N PRO A 183 -8.83 3.68 -1.42
CA PRO A 183 -9.51 3.81 -0.13
C PRO A 183 -10.66 4.81 -0.15
N ASN A 184 -10.98 5.39 -1.30
CA ASN A 184 -11.84 6.54 -1.45
C ASN A 184 -11.34 7.76 -0.66
N HIS A 185 -12.15 8.81 -0.56
CA HIS A 185 -11.79 10.02 0.18
C HIS A 185 -12.03 9.81 1.67
N SER A 186 -10.96 9.53 2.41
CA SER A 186 -10.99 9.18 3.83
C SER A 186 -10.36 10.26 4.71
N ARG A 187 -10.92 10.48 5.91
CA ARG A 187 -10.44 11.44 6.91
C ARG A 187 -9.08 11.01 7.45
N THR A 188 -8.05 11.59 6.88
CA THR A 188 -6.64 11.45 7.21
C THR A 188 -5.99 12.81 7.05
N ASP A 189 -4.73 12.97 7.44
CA ASP A 189 -3.99 14.21 7.19
C ASP A 189 -3.94 14.58 5.69
N MET A 190 -3.98 13.59 4.81
CA MET A 190 -4.02 13.78 3.36
C MET A 190 -5.43 14.13 2.87
N GLY A 191 -6.46 13.47 3.37
CA GLY A 191 -7.83 13.64 2.92
C GLY A 191 -8.55 14.83 3.54
N GLY A 192 -8.06 15.32 4.67
CA GLY A 192 -8.68 16.41 5.41
C GLY A 192 -9.86 15.97 6.29
N PRO A 193 -10.36 16.90 7.15
CA PRO A 193 -11.41 16.58 8.13
C PRO A 193 -12.79 16.37 7.49
N ASP A 194 -13.02 16.97 6.33
CA ASP A 194 -14.33 16.95 5.64
C ASP A 194 -14.52 15.74 4.73
N ALA A 195 -13.53 14.82 4.68
CA ALA A 195 -13.67 13.62 3.89
C ALA A 195 -14.81 12.73 4.40
N PRO A 196 -15.61 12.12 3.50
CA PRO A 196 -16.84 11.41 3.90
C PRO A 196 -16.57 10.16 4.74
N LEU A 197 -15.51 9.41 4.42
CA LEU A 197 -15.19 8.17 5.14
C LEU A 197 -14.22 8.43 6.30
N SER A 198 -14.39 7.72 7.40
CA SER A 198 -13.34 7.61 8.43
C SER A 198 -12.13 6.84 7.90
N ALA A 199 -10.98 6.96 8.57
CA ALA A 199 -9.80 6.15 8.22
C ALA A 199 -10.10 4.64 8.36
N GLN A 200 -10.89 4.26 9.38
CA GLN A 200 -11.31 2.86 9.56
C GLN A 200 -12.16 2.35 8.40
N GLU A 201 -13.13 3.13 7.93
CA GLU A 201 -13.95 2.77 6.76
C GLU A 201 -13.10 2.67 5.50
N GLY A 202 -12.19 3.63 5.28
CA GLY A 202 -11.27 3.61 4.12
C GLY A 202 -10.28 2.43 4.12
N ALA A 203 -9.95 1.90 5.29
CA ALA A 203 -9.05 0.74 5.42
C ALA A 203 -9.73 -0.61 5.14
N ARG A 204 -11.07 -0.70 5.18
CA ARG A 204 -11.82 -1.97 5.09
C ARG A 204 -11.45 -2.82 3.88
N THR A 205 -11.36 -2.22 2.71
CA THR A 205 -11.03 -2.97 1.48
C THR A 205 -9.60 -3.53 1.54
N ALA A 206 -8.64 -2.78 2.08
CA ALA A 206 -7.27 -3.25 2.24
C ALA A 206 -7.17 -4.41 3.24
N ILE A 207 -7.87 -4.32 4.36
CA ILE A 207 -7.95 -5.38 5.39
C ILE A 207 -8.58 -6.64 4.79
N TRP A 208 -9.69 -6.48 4.08
CA TRP A 208 -10.34 -7.59 3.39
C TRP A 208 -9.42 -8.25 2.36
N LEU A 209 -8.68 -7.50 1.54
CA LEU A 209 -7.69 -8.04 0.58
C LEU A 209 -6.59 -8.82 1.28
N ALA A 210 -6.14 -8.36 2.44
CA ALA A 210 -5.11 -9.03 3.23
C ALA A 210 -5.58 -10.35 3.85
N THR A 211 -6.90 -10.51 4.09
CA THR A 211 -7.47 -11.63 4.86
C THR A 211 -8.47 -12.49 4.09
N ARG A 212 -8.91 -12.05 2.90
CA ARG A 212 -9.92 -12.78 2.12
C ARG A 212 -9.44 -14.16 1.71
N ALA A 213 -10.38 -15.10 1.58
CA ALA A 213 -10.13 -16.35 0.90
C ALA A 213 -9.80 -16.09 -0.59
N PHE A 214 -8.91 -16.89 -1.13
CA PHE A 214 -8.58 -16.85 -2.55
C PHE A 214 -8.47 -18.26 -3.08
N ASP A 215 -9.21 -18.52 -4.17
CA ASP A 215 -9.16 -19.75 -4.92
C ASP A 215 -9.21 -19.42 -6.42
N VAL A 216 -8.20 -19.84 -7.18
CA VAL A 216 -8.15 -19.64 -8.64
C VAL A 216 -9.32 -20.29 -9.38
N ASN A 217 -9.92 -21.32 -8.79
CA ASN A 217 -11.10 -22.01 -9.28
C ASN A 217 -12.40 -21.55 -8.62
N GLY A 218 -12.33 -20.48 -7.79
CA GLY A 218 -13.46 -19.93 -7.06
C GLY A 218 -14.63 -19.55 -7.95
N VAL A 219 -15.82 -19.51 -7.37
CA VAL A 219 -17.06 -19.27 -8.12
C VAL A 219 -17.32 -17.79 -8.40
N SER A 220 -16.71 -16.89 -7.65
CA SER A 220 -16.86 -15.43 -7.80
C SER A 220 -15.60 -14.76 -8.30
N ASP A 221 -15.74 -13.61 -8.94
CA ASP A 221 -14.59 -12.79 -9.34
C ASP A 221 -13.79 -12.28 -8.14
N GLN A 222 -14.41 -12.19 -6.97
CA GLN A 222 -13.72 -11.81 -5.74
C GLN A 222 -12.81 -12.91 -5.20
N GLU A 223 -13.15 -14.17 -5.45
CA GLU A 223 -12.37 -15.32 -4.99
C GLU A 223 -11.18 -15.63 -5.90
N LYS A 224 -11.33 -15.43 -7.21
CA LYS A 224 -10.36 -15.88 -8.23
C LYS A 224 -9.50 -14.75 -8.85
N VAL A 225 -9.73 -13.48 -8.49
CA VAL A 225 -9.05 -12.35 -9.12
C VAL A 225 -8.05 -11.68 -8.19
N THR A 226 -6.84 -11.45 -8.69
CA THR A 226 -5.77 -10.63 -8.13
C THR A 226 -5.07 -9.84 -9.23
N GLY A 227 -4.22 -8.89 -8.88
CA GLY A 227 -3.52 -8.04 -9.87
C GLY A 227 -4.44 -6.99 -10.47
N VAL A 228 -5.41 -6.50 -9.70
CA VAL A 228 -6.41 -5.51 -10.13
C VAL A 228 -6.52 -4.36 -9.10
N LEU A 229 -7.25 -3.33 -9.48
CA LEU A 229 -7.62 -2.25 -8.57
C LEU A 229 -8.97 -2.55 -7.92
N TRP A 230 -8.99 -2.44 -6.59
CA TRP A 230 -10.17 -2.65 -5.77
C TRP A 230 -10.66 -1.35 -5.14
N GLU A 231 -11.97 -1.17 -5.10
CA GLU A 231 -12.68 -0.10 -4.40
C GLU A 231 -13.96 -0.68 -3.78
N GLU A 232 -14.19 -0.48 -2.49
CA GLU A 232 -15.35 -1.04 -1.77
C GLU A 232 -15.54 -2.55 -1.99
N MET A 233 -14.43 -3.30 -1.93
CA MET A 233 -14.39 -4.76 -2.16
C MET A 233 -14.88 -5.18 -3.56
N LYS A 234 -14.85 -4.27 -4.53
CA LYS A 234 -15.22 -4.54 -5.93
C LYS A 234 -14.05 -4.22 -6.84
N VAL A 235 -13.90 -5.01 -7.89
CA VAL A 235 -12.94 -4.68 -8.96
C VAL A 235 -13.43 -3.46 -9.73
N VAL A 236 -12.54 -2.49 -9.91
CA VAL A 236 -12.82 -1.30 -10.71
C VAL A 236 -11.84 -1.20 -11.89
N PRO A 237 -12.26 -0.62 -13.01
CA PRO A 237 -11.36 -0.46 -14.16
C PRO A 237 -10.20 0.48 -13.84
N TRP A 238 -9.07 0.24 -14.50
CA TRP A 238 -7.86 1.07 -14.41
C TRP A 238 -8.05 2.49 -14.95
#